data_ab40a07b30095434f0749b655a5bd0ff
#
_entry.id   ab40a07b30095434f0749b655a5bd0ff
#
_cell.length_a   1.000
_cell.length_b   1.000
_cell.length_c   1.000
_cell.angle_alpha   90.00
_cell.angle_beta   90.00
_cell.angle_gamma   90.00
#
_symmetry.space_group_name_H-M   'P 1'
#
loop_
_entity.id
_entity.type
_entity.pdbx_description
1 polymer ?
#
loop_
_entity_poly.entity_id
_entity_poly.type
_entity_poly.pdbx_seq_one_letter_code
_entity_poly.pdbx_strand_id
1 'polypeptide(L)'
;TGGAVKGITPQQLKETGTDLILANTYHLLLRPGIETIEKIGGLHKFMAWNGPILTDSGGYQVFSLNSLTQISDDGVEFASHIDGTKIYLNAKKATQIQNRLAPDIIMCFDQCTPSGVDAPHLEKAVERTIFWAKRCKKAHNRPNQMLFAIVQGGINPELRTYCARELVKTGFDGYAIGGLSVGEGHDEMIKTVRHTTQLLPADKPRYLMGVGTPGDIITAVMAGIDMFDCVLPTRNGRNAFAFTKKGPLRLRNNAHISATEPIEPGCACYCCTNFSRGAIRHFFNCGEMLGPILLSIHNLTFYQRLMAIIRQKLKANEFAGWTD
;
A
#
# COMPACT_ATOMS: atom_id res chain seq x y z
N THR A 1 1.52 5.31 8.35
CA THR A 1 0.21 5.48 8.99
C THR A 1 0.08 6.86 9.62
N GLY A 2 0.84 7.20 10.64
CA GLY A 2 0.78 8.50 11.34
C GLY A 2 1.71 9.58 10.77
N GLY A 3 1.94 9.59 9.47
CA GLY A 3 2.89 10.52 8.84
C GLY A 3 4.35 10.13 9.05
N ALA A 4 4.60 8.83 9.26
CA ALA A 4 5.96 8.30 9.38
C ALA A 4 5.98 6.83 8.95
N VAL A 5 7.11 6.36 8.44
CA VAL A 5 7.45 4.93 8.33
C VAL A 5 7.95 4.50 9.70
N LYS A 6 7.24 3.55 10.32
CA LYS A 6 7.43 3.23 11.75
C LYS A 6 8.86 2.80 12.08
N GLY A 7 9.55 3.62 12.87
CA GLY A 7 10.94 3.39 13.32
C GLY A 7 12.02 3.69 12.28
N ILE A 8 11.68 4.26 11.11
CA ILE A 8 12.63 4.58 10.04
C ILE A 8 12.60 6.07 9.77
N THR A 9 13.77 6.73 9.77
CA THR A 9 13.89 8.13 9.38
C THR A 9 13.78 8.29 7.86
N PRO A 10 13.40 9.49 7.36
CA PRO A 10 13.37 9.76 5.92
C PRO A 10 14.72 9.52 5.23
N GLN A 11 15.83 9.82 5.90
CA GLN A 11 17.17 9.56 5.38
C GLN A 11 17.43 8.05 5.23
N GLN A 12 17.18 7.26 6.27
CA GLN A 12 17.31 5.80 6.21
C GLN A 12 16.41 5.20 5.14
N LEU A 13 15.21 5.76 4.96
CA LEU A 13 14.27 5.31 3.94
C LEU A 13 14.83 5.54 2.52
N LYS A 14 15.44 6.70 2.25
CA LYS A 14 16.15 6.96 0.98
C LYS A 14 17.32 6.01 0.76
N GLU A 15 18.09 5.71 1.78
CA GLU A 15 19.24 4.78 1.73
C GLU A 15 18.79 3.35 1.39
N THR A 16 17.54 2.96 1.65
CA THR A 16 16.99 1.67 1.19
C THR A 16 16.68 1.63 -0.30
N GLY A 17 16.71 2.76 -1.00
CA GLY A 17 16.29 2.90 -2.40
C GLY A 17 14.79 3.13 -2.58
N THR A 18 14.08 3.53 -1.52
CA THR A 18 12.63 3.85 -1.61
C THR A 18 12.43 5.17 -2.34
N ASP A 19 11.65 5.15 -3.42
CA ASP A 19 11.34 6.33 -4.23
C ASP A 19 9.99 6.96 -3.87
N LEU A 20 8.97 6.13 -3.58
CA LEU A 20 7.59 6.56 -3.30
C LEU A 20 7.12 5.97 -1.98
N ILE A 21 6.38 6.76 -1.20
CA ILE A 21 5.78 6.31 0.06
C ILE A 21 4.27 6.51 0.08
N LEU A 22 3.58 5.72 0.92
CA LEU A 22 2.15 5.84 1.13
C LEU A 22 1.84 6.36 2.54
N ALA A 23 0.90 7.30 2.62
CA ALA A 23 0.34 7.79 3.88
C ALA A 23 -1.19 7.57 3.92
N ASN A 24 -1.73 7.34 5.13
CA ASN A 24 -3.13 6.98 5.29
C ASN A 24 -3.98 8.20 5.68
N THR A 25 -4.89 8.60 4.81
CA THR A 25 -5.78 9.76 4.99
C THR A 25 -6.64 9.62 6.25
N TYR A 26 -7.21 8.45 6.51
CA TYR A 26 -8.02 8.20 7.71
C TYR A 26 -7.28 8.52 9.01
N HIS A 27 -6.08 8.00 9.18
CA HIS A 27 -5.29 8.21 10.39
C HIS A 27 -4.84 9.67 10.55
N LEU A 28 -4.45 10.32 9.45
CA LEU A 28 -4.03 11.72 9.47
C LEU A 28 -5.19 12.69 9.70
N LEU A 29 -6.40 12.34 9.24
CA LEU A 29 -7.63 13.07 9.54
C LEU A 29 -7.92 13.07 11.05
N LEU A 30 -7.78 11.92 11.70
CA LEU A 30 -8.05 11.77 13.13
C LEU A 30 -6.94 12.40 13.99
N ARG A 31 -5.68 12.21 13.59
CA ARG A 31 -4.52 12.69 14.34
C ARG A 31 -3.30 12.86 13.43
N PRO A 32 -2.70 14.06 13.33
CA PRO A 32 -2.93 15.25 14.15
C PRO A 32 -4.09 16.15 13.69
N GLY A 33 -4.82 15.77 12.63
CA GLY A 33 -5.83 16.57 11.95
C GLY A 33 -5.24 17.34 10.75
N ILE A 34 -6.13 17.64 9.80
CA ILE A 34 -5.72 18.21 8.50
C ILE A 34 -5.20 19.64 8.65
N GLU A 35 -5.81 20.44 9.52
CA GLU A 35 -5.41 21.83 9.79
C GLU A 35 -3.96 21.90 10.28
N THR A 36 -3.54 20.97 11.13
CA THR A 36 -2.17 20.90 11.65
C THR A 36 -1.17 20.63 10.53
N ILE A 37 -1.45 19.65 9.67
CA ILE A 37 -0.56 19.29 8.56
C ILE A 37 -0.48 20.44 7.54
N GLU A 38 -1.60 21.07 7.23
CA GLU A 38 -1.68 22.21 6.31
C GLU A 38 -0.89 23.42 6.83
N LYS A 39 -1.00 23.76 8.14
CA LYS A 39 -0.22 24.82 8.77
C LYS A 39 1.29 24.57 8.74
N ILE A 40 1.73 23.30 8.81
CA ILE A 40 3.15 22.91 8.69
C ILE A 40 3.63 23.04 7.22
N GLY A 41 2.73 23.13 6.25
CA GLY A 41 3.03 23.29 4.82
C GLY A 41 2.84 22.02 4.00
N GLY A 42 1.91 21.17 4.44
CA GLY A 42 1.52 19.94 3.74
C GLY A 42 2.32 18.70 4.16
N LEU A 43 1.94 17.58 3.57
CA LEU A 43 2.42 16.25 4.01
C LEU A 43 3.93 16.08 3.79
N HIS A 44 4.49 16.60 2.70
CA HIS A 44 5.94 16.54 2.42
C HIS A 44 6.78 17.20 3.55
N LYS A 45 6.39 18.40 3.99
CA LYS A 45 7.08 19.07 5.10
C LYS A 45 6.85 18.37 6.42
N PHE A 46 5.62 17.93 6.67
CA PHE A 46 5.27 17.19 7.88
C PHE A 46 6.07 15.90 8.03
N MET A 47 6.29 15.17 6.94
CA MET A 47 7.04 13.92 6.92
C MET A 47 8.55 14.09 6.67
N ALA A 48 9.02 15.30 6.38
CA ALA A 48 10.38 15.59 5.92
C ALA A 48 10.80 14.72 4.72
N TRP A 49 9.85 14.48 3.79
CA TRP A 49 10.03 13.62 2.62
C TRP A 49 9.93 14.42 1.33
N ASN A 50 10.98 14.38 0.50
CA ASN A 50 11.06 15.14 -0.75
C ASN A 50 10.72 14.30 -2.00
N GLY A 51 10.50 13.00 -1.85
CA GLY A 51 10.04 12.12 -2.92
C GLY A 51 8.52 12.14 -3.05
N PRO A 52 7.96 11.45 -4.06
CA PRO A 52 6.52 11.33 -4.23
C PRO A 52 5.82 10.68 -3.02
N ILE A 53 4.62 11.17 -2.73
CA ILE A 53 3.72 10.63 -1.70
C ILE A 53 2.40 10.26 -2.36
N LEU A 54 1.90 9.05 -2.10
CA LEU A 54 0.54 8.63 -2.38
C LEU A 54 -0.27 8.64 -1.08
N THR A 55 -1.50 9.14 -1.11
CA THR A 55 -2.44 8.93 -0.01
C THR A 55 -3.57 8.01 -0.44
N ASP A 56 -3.95 7.08 0.44
CA ASP A 56 -5.19 6.34 0.29
C ASP A 56 -6.41 7.26 0.48
N SER A 57 -7.61 6.76 0.13
CA SER A 57 -8.84 7.52 0.32
C SER A 57 -9.35 7.54 1.77
N GLY A 58 -8.84 6.66 2.62
CA GLY A 58 -9.37 6.36 3.95
C GLY A 58 -10.54 5.37 3.96
N GLY A 59 -11.05 4.96 2.81
CA GLY A 59 -12.20 4.05 2.70
C GLY A 59 -11.96 2.71 3.37
N TYR A 60 -10.87 2.02 3.06
CA TYR A 60 -10.56 0.71 3.63
C TYR A 60 -10.54 0.73 5.17
N GLN A 61 -9.92 1.75 5.79
CA GLN A 61 -9.83 1.87 7.24
C GLN A 61 -11.20 2.11 7.89
N VAL A 62 -12.08 2.84 7.23
CA VAL A 62 -13.46 3.04 7.69
C VAL A 62 -14.20 1.70 7.78
N PHE A 63 -14.03 0.83 6.78
CA PHE A 63 -14.70 -0.48 6.75
C PHE A 63 -14.02 -1.53 7.63
N SER A 64 -12.70 -1.51 7.74
CA SER A 64 -11.93 -2.53 8.45
C SER A 64 -11.77 -2.29 9.95
N LEU A 65 -11.83 -1.03 10.42
CA LEU A 65 -11.58 -0.67 11.81
C LEU A 65 -12.83 -0.31 12.61
N ASN A 66 -13.98 -0.18 11.96
CA ASN A 66 -15.20 0.30 12.62
C ASN A 66 -16.35 -0.71 12.49
N SER A 67 -16.76 -1.28 13.61
CA SER A 67 -17.90 -2.20 13.69
C SER A 67 -19.26 -1.50 13.55
N LEU A 68 -19.32 -0.18 13.73
CA LEU A 68 -20.54 0.65 13.68
C LEU A 68 -20.45 1.65 12.52
N THR A 69 -20.38 1.12 11.29
CA THR A 69 -20.32 1.93 10.08
C THR A 69 -21.68 1.93 9.40
N GLN A 70 -22.25 3.11 9.16
CA GLN A 70 -23.45 3.27 8.34
C GLN A 70 -23.07 3.75 6.95
N ILE A 71 -23.42 2.97 5.93
CA ILE A 71 -23.08 3.23 4.54
C ILE A 71 -24.35 3.64 3.78
N SER A 72 -24.29 4.76 3.10
CA SER A 72 -25.28 5.23 2.14
C SER A 72 -24.64 5.54 0.79
N ASP A 73 -25.44 5.84 -0.22
CA ASP A 73 -24.89 6.25 -1.52
C ASP A 73 -24.22 7.63 -1.45
N ASP A 74 -24.61 8.45 -0.47
CA ASP A 74 -23.99 9.77 -0.27
C ASP A 74 -22.67 9.72 0.47
N GLY A 75 -22.42 8.70 1.30
CA GLY A 75 -21.19 8.59 2.09
C GLY A 75 -21.31 7.60 3.23
N VAL A 76 -20.38 7.71 4.17
CA VAL A 76 -20.21 6.80 5.29
C VAL A 76 -20.14 7.58 6.59
N GLU A 77 -20.96 7.18 7.58
CA GLU A 77 -20.84 7.65 8.96
C GLU A 77 -20.17 6.56 9.81
N PHE A 78 -19.15 6.94 10.59
CA PHE A 78 -18.41 6.04 11.46
C PHE A 78 -17.96 6.75 12.74
N ALA A 79 -17.64 5.98 13.78
CA ALA A 79 -17.06 6.50 15.00
C ALA A 79 -15.52 6.42 14.95
N SER A 80 -14.83 7.48 15.36
CA SER A 80 -13.37 7.47 15.54
C SER A 80 -12.96 6.38 16.54
N HIS A 81 -12.01 5.54 16.16
CA HIS A 81 -11.46 4.52 17.07
C HIS A 81 -10.57 5.12 18.18
N ILE A 82 -10.31 6.41 18.15
CA ILE A 82 -9.48 7.11 19.15
C ILE A 82 -10.33 7.60 20.32
N ASP A 83 -11.47 8.23 20.02
CA ASP A 83 -12.28 8.98 21.00
C ASP A 83 -13.80 8.81 20.81
N GLY A 84 -14.23 7.97 19.86
CA GLY A 84 -15.63 7.72 19.58
C GLY A 84 -16.38 8.83 18.85
N THR A 85 -15.71 9.93 18.48
CA THR A 85 -16.34 11.05 17.75
C THR A 85 -16.93 10.56 16.44
N LYS A 86 -18.20 10.91 16.18
CA LYS A 86 -18.88 10.60 14.91
C LYS A 86 -18.31 11.44 13.77
N ILE A 87 -17.94 10.77 12.70
CA ILE A 87 -17.36 11.38 11.51
C ILE A 87 -18.17 10.94 10.29
N TYR A 88 -18.55 11.92 9.47
CA TYR A 88 -19.11 11.66 8.17
C TYR A 88 -18.09 11.91 7.08
N LEU A 89 -17.86 10.92 6.23
CA LEU A 89 -16.94 10.98 5.10
C LEU A 89 -17.67 10.61 3.82
N ASN A 90 -17.46 11.39 2.76
CA ASN A 90 -17.96 11.11 1.43
C ASN A 90 -16.91 11.40 0.36
N ALA A 91 -17.20 11.05 -0.89
CA ALA A 91 -16.28 11.22 -2.00
C ALA A 91 -15.70 12.64 -2.11
N LYS A 92 -16.56 13.67 -1.98
CA LYS A 92 -16.13 15.07 -2.02
C LYS A 92 -15.20 15.42 -0.86
N LYS A 93 -15.57 15.06 0.37
CA LYS A 93 -14.79 15.37 1.58
C LYS A 93 -13.46 14.61 1.59
N ALA A 94 -13.46 13.32 1.21
CA ALA A 94 -12.24 12.52 1.10
C ALA A 94 -11.24 13.13 0.10
N THR A 95 -11.71 13.58 -1.06
CA THR A 95 -10.88 14.27 -2.04
C THR A 95 -10.37 15.61 -1.52
N GLN A 96 -11.23 16.42 -0.90
CA GLN A 96 -10.83 17.71 -0.33
C GLN A 96 -9.77 17.57 0.78
N ILE A 97 -9.88 16.55 1.62
CA ILE A 97 -8.89 16.21 2.62
C ILE A 97 -7.54 15.92 1.96
N GLN A 98 -7.52 15.06 0.95
CA GLN A 98 -6.30 14.73 0.23
C GLN A 98 -5.72 15.94 -0.53
N ASN A 99 -6.56 16.80 -1.13
CA ASN A 99 -6.11 18.06 -1.73
C ASN A 99 -5.36 18.95 -0.71
N ARG A 100 -5.87 19.05 0.53
CA ARG A 100 -5.24 19.84 1.62
C ARG A 100 -3.97 19.19 2.18
N LEU A 101 -3.93 17.86 2.27
CA LEU A 101 -2.71 17.09 2.62
C LEU A 101 -1.59 17.30 1.60
N ALA A 102 -1.94 17.56 0.35
CA ALA A 102 -1.04 17.87 -0.76
C ALA A 102 -0.01 16.79 -1.10
N PRO A 103 -0.37 15.48 -1.16
CA PRO A 103 0.48 14.47 -1.77
C PRO A 103 0.47 14.61 -3.30
N ASP A 104 1.32 13.85 -3.99
CA ASP A 104 1.43 13.83 -5.45
C ASP A 104 0.35 12.96 -6.10
N ILE A 105 -0.04 11.87 -5.43
CA ILE A 105 -1.07 10.94 -5.91
C ILE A 105 -2.13 10.77 -4.82
N ILE A 106 -3.39 10.86 -5.22
CA ILE A 106 -4.54 10.63 -4.34
C ILE A 106 -5.44 9.53 -4.93
N MET A 107 -6.15 8.83 -4.04
CA MET A 107 -7.06 7.77 -4.41
C MET A 107 -8.51 8.23 -4.33
N CYS A 108 -9.34 7.78 -5.28
CA CYS A 108 -10.79 7.92 -5.17
C CYS A 108 -11.31 7.21 -3.92
N PHE A 109 -12.36 7.76 -3.33
CA PHE A 109 -13.11 7.09 -2.28
C PHE A 109 -13.90 5.93 -2.87
N ASP A 110 -13.77 4.75 -2.28
CA ASP A 110 -14.32 3.49 -2.76
C ASP A 110 -14.95 2.67 -1.63
N GLN A 111 -15.76 1.68 -1.97
CA GLN A 111 -16.25 0.70 -1.01
C GLN A 111 -15.54 -0.64 -1.22
N CYS A 112 -14.56 -0.93 -0.38
CA CYS A 112 -13.94 -2.24 -0.30
C CYS A 112 -14.85 -3.20 0.46
N THR A 113 -15.09 -4.38 -0.09
CA THR A 113 -15.87 -5.45 0.55
C THR A 113 -14.94 -6.56 1.03
N PRO A 114 -15.27 -7.27 2.13
CA PRO A 114 -14.55 -8.48 2.51
C PRO A 114 -14.77 -9.59 1.48
N SER A 115 -13.88 -10.58 1.46
CA SER A 115 -14.07 -11.80 0.68
C SER A 115 -15.31 -12.55 1.14
N GLY A 116 -16.05 -13.15 0.19
CA GLY A 116 -17.24 -13.95 0.47
C GLY A 116 -18.52 -13.15 0.71
N VAL A 117 -18.53 -11.84 0.48
CA VAL A 117 -19.79 -11.06 0.47
C VAL A 117 -20.71 -11.57 -0.64
N ASP A 118 -22.02 -11.58 -0.39
CA ASP A 118 -23.00 -12.03 -1.39
C ASP A 118 -23.05 -11.11 -2.63
N ALA A 119 -23.55 -11.66 -3.73
CA ALA A 119 -23.57 -10.98 -5.02
C ALA A 119 -24.32 -9.63 -5.02
N PRO A 120 -25.52 -9.50 -4.43
CA PRO A 120 -26.24 -8.22 -4.41
C PRO A 120 -25.49 -7.12 -3.65
N HIS A 121 -24.85 -7.44 -2.53
CA HIS A 121 -24.06 -6.47 -1.78
C HIS A 121 -22.78 -6.08 -2.52
N LEU A 122 -22.13 -7.05 -3.20
CA LEU A 122 -20.94 -6.78 -4.01
C LEU A 122 -21.28 -5.86 -5.19
N GLU A 123 -22.37 -6.13 -5.89
CA GLU A 123 -22.88 -5.31 -7.01
C GLU A 123 -23.15 -3.86 -6.56
N LYS A 124 -23.87 -3.70 -5.46
CA LYS A 124 -24.14 -2.38 -4.88
C LYS A 124 -22.88 -1.64 -4.47
N ALA A 125 -21.87 -2.34 -3.94
CA ALA A 125 -20.58 -1.75 -3.60
C ALA A 125 -19.80 -1.27 -4.83
N VAL A 126 -19.88 -2.01 -5.94
CA VAL A 126 -19.30 -1.62 -7.23
C VAL A 126 -19.98 -0.38 -7.80
N GLU A 127 -21.32 -0.36 -7.85
CA GLU A 127 -22.08 0.81 -8.31
C GLU A 127 -21.75 2.07 -7.50
N ARG A 128 -21.67 1.92 -6.16
CA ARG A 128 -21.31 3.00 -5.25
C ARG A 128 -19.89 3.48 -5.48
N THR A 129 -18.94 2.57 -5.69
CA THR A 129 -17.55 2.90 -6.01
C THR A 129 -17.47 3.73 -7.29
N ILE A 130 -18.17 3.34 -8.36
CA ILE A 130 -18.23 4.09 -9.62
C ILE A 130 -18.85 5.48 -9.40
N PHE A 131 -19.92 5.55 -8.67
CA PHE A 131 -20.61 6.81 -8.36
C PHE A 131 -19.73 7.76 -7.55
N TRP A 132 -19.03 7.25 -6.52
CA TRP A 132 -18.11 8.03 -5.72
C TRP A 132 -16.87 8.47 -6.51
N ALA A 133 -16.33 7.62 -7.38
CA ALA A 133 -15.20 7.99 -8.24
C ALA A 133 -15.53 9.19 -9.14
N LYS A 134 -16.71 9.23 -9.75
CA LYS A 134 -17.19 10.38 -10.54
C LYS A 134 -17.29 11.66 -9.70
N ARG A 135 -17.71 11.54 -8.43
CA ARG A 135 -17.76 12.66 -7.47
C ARG A 135 -16.37 13.10 -7.03
N CYS A 136 -15.43 12.17 -6.81
CA CYS A 136 -14.03 12.48 -6.52
C CYS A 136 -13.40 13.28 -7.65
N LYS A 137 -13.58 12.84 -8.90
CA LYS A 137 -13.08 13.55 -10.08
C LYS A 137 -13.60 14.98 -10.17
N LYS A 138 -14.88 15.21 -9.87
CA LYS A 138 -15.50 16.54 -9.85
C LYS A 138 -14.94 17.42 -8.70
N ALA A 139 -14.57 16.81 -7.58
CA ALA A 139 -14.04 17.52 -6.41
C ALA A 139 -12.53 17.76 -6.45
N HIS A 140 -11.80 17.01 -7.28
CA HIS A 140 -10.37 17.15 -7.48
C HIS A 140 -10.08 18.47 -8.23
N ASN A 141 -9.31 19.35 -7.62
CA ASN A 141 -9.04 20.70 -8.16
C ASN A 141 -7.57 21.12 -8.03
N ARG A 142 -6.67 20.21 -7.65
CA ARG A 142 -5.27 20.52 -7.46
C ARG A 142 -4.47 20.18 -8.72
N PRO A 143 -3.92 21.19 -9.44
CA PRO A 143 -3.00 20.93 -10.55
C PRO A 143 -1.75 20.21 -10.03
N ASN A 144 -1.10 19.42 -10.84
CA ASN A 144 0.10 18.63 -10.49
C ASN A 144 -0.13 17.55 -9.41
N GLN A 145 -1.37 17.19 -9.11
CA GLN A 145 -1.73 16.07 -8.27
C GLN A 145 -2.53 15.07 -9.10
N MET A 146 -2.08 13.82 -9.14
CA MET A 146 -2.76 12.75 -9.87
C MET A 146 -3.89 12.16 -9.04
N LEU A 147 -5.02 11.85 -9.70
CA LEU A 147 -6.15 11.15 -9.11
C LEU A 147 -6.27 9.75 -9.71
N PHE A 148 -6.14 8.72 -8.88
CA PHE A 148 -6.30 7.33 -9.28
C PHE A 148 -7.66 6.78 -8.88
N ALA A 149 -8.31 6.06 -9.80
CA ALA A 149 -9.53 5.31 -9.52
C ALA A 149 -9.21 3.91 -8.98
N ILE A 150 -10.16 3.31 -8.26
CA ILE A 150 -10.02 1.97 -7.69
C ILE A 150 -11.07 1.05 -8.29
N VAL A 151 -10.64 0.02 -9.01
CA VAL A 151 -11.53 -1.02 -9.55
C VAL A 151 -11.87 -1.99 -8.43
N GLN A 152 -13.16 -2.15 -8.16
CA GLN A 152 -13.74 -3.10 -7.21
C GLN A 152 -14.52 -4.21 -7.94
N GLY A 153 -15.00 -5.22 -7.24
CA GLY A 153 -15.78 -6.33 -7.79
C GLY A 153 -15.40 -7.71 -7.24
N GLY A 154 -14.64 -7.76 -6.12
CA GLY A 154 -14.19 -9.01 -5.51
C GLY A 154 -13.45 -9.90 -6.54
N ILE A 155 -13.76 -11.18 -6.58
CA ILE A 155 -13.25 -12.12 -7.59
C ILE A 155 -14.22 -12.34 -8.77
N ASN A 156 -15.29 -11.55 -8.86
CA ASN A 156 -16.29 -11.66 -9.93
C ASN A 156 -15.81 -10.92 -11.20
N PRO A 157 -15.54 -11.64 -12.33
CA PRO A 157 -14.97 -11.04 -13.54
C PRO A 157 -15.94 -10.08 -14.25
N GLU A 158 -17.25 -10.30 -14.16
CA GLU A 158 -18.25 -9.42 -14.79
C GLU A 158 -18.33 -8.08 -14.08
N LEU A 159 -18.37 -8.10 -12.74
CA LEU A 159 -18.36 -6.88 -11.93
C LEU A 159 -17.02 -6.12 -12.06
N ARG A 160 -15.88 -6.82 -12.13
CA ARG A 160 -14.58 -6.22 -12.45
C ARG A 160 -14.61 -5.53 -13.81
N THR A 161 -15.15 -6.20 -14.81
CA THR A 161 -15.29 -5.66 -16.18
C THR A 161 -16.17 -4.42 -16.20
N TYR A 162 -17.32 -4.49 -15.55
CA TYR A 162 -18.23 -3.35 -15.45
C TYR A 162 -17.59 -2.16 -14.76
N CYS A 163 -17.00 -2.38 -13.58
CA CYS A 163 -16.32 -1.34 -12.82
C CYS A 163 -15.18 -0.69 -13.63
N ALA A 164 -14.28 -1.51 -14.19
CA ALA A 164 -13.16 -1.02 -14.97
C ALA A 164 -13.60 -0.17 -16.16
N ARG A 165 -14.57 -0.64 -16.96
CA ARG A 165 -15.10 0.10 -18.12
C ARG A 165 -15.68 1.46 -17.74
N GLU A 166 -16.50 1.53 -16.71
CA GLU A 166 -17.09 2.78 -16.25
C GLU A 166 -16.03 3.78 -15.72
N LEU A 167 -15.01 3.28 -15.01
CA LEU A 167 -13.92 4.12 -14.52
C LEU A 167 -13.02 4.59 -15.67
N VAL A 168 -12.69 3.72 -16.62
CA VAL A 168 -11.89 4.09 -17.81
C VAL A 168 -12.64 5.13 -18.66
N LYS A 169 -13.95 4.95 -18.88
CA LYS A 169 -14.81 5.93 -19.57
C LYS A 169 -14.83 7.29 -18.84
N THR A 170 -14.79 7.28 -17.51
CA THR A 170 -14.70 8.52 -16.71
C THR A 170 -13.35 9.20 -16.88
N GLY A 171 -12.25 8.41 -17.04
CA GLY A 171 -10.88 8.85 -17.27
C GLY A 171 -10.18 9.34 -15.99
N PHE A 172 -9.06 8.71 -15.63
CA PHE A 172 -8.24 9.06 -14.48
C PHE A 172 -6.76 9.03 -14.86
N ASP A 173 -5.89 9.55 -13.98
CA ASP A 173 -4.45 9.58 -14.21
C ASP A 173 -3.79 8.21 -14.03
N GLY A 174 -4.43 7.32 -13.26
CA GLY A 174 -4.03 5.94 -13.01
C GLY A 174 -5.18 5.11 -12.46
N TYR A 175 -4.98 3.81 -12.38
CA TYR A 175 -6.00 2.85 -11.95
C TYR A 175 -5.43 1.86 -10.95
N ALA A 176 -6.11 1.70 -9.82
CA ALA A 176 -5.79 0.67 -8.84
C ALA A 176 -6.73 -0.52 -8.92
N ILE A 177 -6.25 -1.68 -8.55
CA ILE A 177 -7.03 -2.89 -8.31
C ILE A 177 -7.16 -3.04 -6.80
N GLY A 178 -8.35 -2.78 -6.27
CA GLY A 178 -8.68 -2.91 -4.86
C GLY A 178 -9.50 -4.16 -4.56
N GLY A 179 -9.79 -4.41 -3.27
CA GLY A 179 -10.62 -5.52 -2.83
C GLY A 179 -10.04 -6.89 -3.10
N LEU A 180 -8.72 -7.00 -3.12
CA LEU A 180 -7.94 -8.25 -3.18
C LEU A 180 -7.01 -8.34 -1.96
N SER A 181 -6.45 -9.52 -1.71
CA SER A 181 -5.67 -9.82 -0.48
C SER A 181 -6.49 -9.63 0.81
N VAL A 182 -7.79 -9.94 0.73
CA VAL A 182 -8.76 -9.84 1.83
C VAL A 182 -9.35 -11.21 2.21
N GLY A 183 -8.71 -12.33 1.75
CA GLY A 183 -9.07 -13.71 2.10
C GLY A 183 -9.38 -14.65 0.94
N GLU A 184 -9.24 -14.22 -0.33
CA GLU A 184 -9.56 -15.00 -1.52
C GLU A 184 -8.52 -16.08 -1.89
N GLY A 185 -7.32 -15.99 -1.37
CA GLY A 185 -6.19 -16.86 -1.74
C GLY A 185 -5.42 -16.38 -2.97
N HIS A 186 -4.19 -16.92 -3.12
CA HIS A 186 -3.22 -16.45 -4.11
C HIS A 186 -3.72 -16.65 -5.56
N ASP A 187 -4.20 -17.82 -5.90
CA ASP A 187 -4.55 -18.18 -7.29
C ASP A 187 -5.72 -17.35 -7.82
N GLU A 188 -6.77 -17.17 -7.01
CA GLU A 188 -7.91 -16.33 -7.38
C GLU A 188 -7.52 -14.85 -7.44
N MET A 189 -6.64 -14.39 -6.55
CA MET A 189 -6.07 -13.05 -6.63
C MET A 189 -5.37 -12.81 -7.98
N ILE A 190 -4.43 -13.68 -8.37
CA ILE A 190 -3.65 -13.52 -9.60
C ILE A 190 -4.53 -13.65 -10.85
N LYS A 191 -5.49 -14.58 -10.86
CA LYS A 191 -6.46 -14.72 -11.94
C LYS A 191 -7.28 -13.43 -12.12
N THR A 192 -7.74 -12.85 -11.01
CA THR A 192 -8.49 -11.59 -11.01
C THR A 192 -7.63 -10.42 -11.46
N VAL A 193 -6.37 -10.34 -11.03
CA VAL A 193 -5.41 -9.33 -11.47
C VAL A 193 -5.21 -9.42 -12.99
N ARG A 194 -4.92 -10.61 -13.53
CA ARG A 194 -4.73 -10.81 -14.99
C ARG A 194 -5.95 -10.41 -15.79
N HIS A 195 -7.15 -10.73 -15.32
CA HIS A 195 -8.40 -10.31 -15.96
C HIS A 195 -8.54 -8.78 -15.93
N THR A 196 -8.32 -8.16 -14.77
CA THR A 196 -8.58 -6.73 -14.60
C THR A 196 -7.58 -5.86 -15.34
N THR A 197 -6.29 -6.23 -15.36
CA THR A 197 -5.25 -5.44 -16.05
C THR A 197 -5.49 -5.31 -17.54
N GLN A 198 -6.08 -6.34 -18.19
CA GLN A 198 -6.42 -6.30 -19.62
C GLN A 198 -7.51 -5.27 -19.95
N LEU A 199 -8.28 -4.84 -18.96
CA LEU A 199 -9.36 -3.86 -19.10
C LEU A 199 -8.87 -2.42 -18.88
N LEU A 200 -7.65 -2.25 -18.36
CA LEU A 200 -7.09 -0.96 -18.00
C LEU A 200 -6.16 -0.42 -19.10
N PRO A 201 -6.11 0.91 -19.32
CA PRO A 201 -5.22 1.50 -20.30
C PRO A 201 -3.76 1.12 -20.07
N ALA A 202 -3.03 0.78 -21.13
CA ALA A 202 -1.64 0.38 -21.05
C ALA A 202 -0.68 1.57 -20.84
N ASP A 203 -1.12 2.76 -21.16
CA ASP A 203 -0.40 4.03 -21.03
C ASP A 203 -0.63 4.71 -19.66
N LYS A 204 -1.37 4.08 -18.74
CA LYS A 204 -1.65 4.60 -17.40
C LYS A 204 -1.09 3.68 -16.33
N PRO A 205 -0.57 4.23 -15.21
CA PRO A 205 -0.12 3.42 -14.08
C PRO A 205 -1.22 2.49 -13.55
N ARG A 206 -0.84 1.22 -13.32
CA ARG A 206 -1.69 0.18 -12.73
C ARG A 206 -1.16 -0.21 -11.37
N TYR A 207 -1.96 -0.03 -10.35
CA TYR A 207 -1.57 -0.17 -8.97
C TYR A 207 -2.32 -1.31 -8.29
N LEU A 208 -1.62 -2.34 -7.77
CA LEU A 208 -2.20 -3.41 -6.97
C LEU A 208 -2.05 -3.07 -5.49
N MET A 209 -3.19 -2.82 -4.83
CA MET A 209 -3.23 -2.31 -3.46
C MET A 209 -3.03 -3.42 -2.42
N GLY A 210 -2.21 -3.15 -1.40
CA GLY A 210 -2.03 -4.02 -0.23
C GLY A 210 -1.24 -5.32 -0.46
N VAL A 211 -0.68 -5.53 -1.64
CA VAL A 211 0.05 -6.73 -2.05
C VAL A 211 1.55 -6.39 -2.17
N GLY A 212 2.52 -7.14 -1.71
CA GLY A 212 2.48 -8.42 -1.20
C GLY A 212 3.80 -9.08 -0.90
N THR A 213 3.76 -10.38 -0.99
CA THR A 213 4.99 -11.18 -0.91
C THR A 213 5.88 -10.96 -2.14
N PRO A 214 7.19 -11.29 -2.06
CA PRO A 214 8.06 -11.20 -3.25
C PRO A 214 7.52 -11.95 -4.47
N GLY A 215 6.97 -13.15 -4.27
CA GLY A 215 6.35 -13.95 -5.34
C GLY A 215 5.10 -13.30 -5.93
N ASP A 216 4.23 -12.74 -5.09
CA ASP A 216 3.03 -12.02 -5.56
C ASP A 216 3.41 -10.82 -6.44
N ILE A 217 4.44 -10.06 -6.03
CA ILE A 217 4.93 -8.91 -6.80
C ILE A 217 5.42 -9.36 -8.18
N ILE A 218 6.26 -10.38 -8.26
CA ILE A 218 6.77 -10.92 -9.53
C ILE A 218 5.61 -11.33 -10.43
N THR A 219 4.69 -12.14 -9.91
CA THR A 219 3.54 -12.65 -10.67
C THR A 219 2.59 -11.53 -11.11
N ALA A 220 2.37 -10.51 -10.27
CA ALA A 220 1.53 -9.37 -10.60
C ALA A 220 2.18 -8.44 -11.64
N VAL A 221 3.50 -8.24 -11.60
CA VAL A 221 4.22 -7.53 -12.69
C VAL A 221 4.09 -8.28 -14.01
N MET A 222 4.19 -9.61 -14.02
CA MET A 222 3.92 -10.43 -15.22
C MET A 222 2.49 -10.24 -15.74
N ALA A 223 1.55 -9.94 -14.86
CA ALA A 223 0.17 -9.62 -15.21
C ALA A 223 -0.05 -8.15 -15.61
N GLY A 224 0.97 -7.30 -15.62
CA GLY A 224 0.91 -5.90 -16.07
C GLY A 224 0.67 -4.86 -14.97
N ILE A 225 1.05 -5.15 -13.73
CA ILE A 225 1.01 -4.21 -12.60
C ILE A 225 2.33 -3.43 -12.52
N ASP A 226 2.24 -2.12 -12.27
CA ASP A 226 3.36 -1.19 -12.18
C ASP A 226 3.72 -0.78 -10.75
N MET A 227 2.72 -0.70 -9.85
CA MET A 227 2.85 -0.13 -8.52
C MET A 227 2.28 -1.05 -7.44
N PHE A 228 2.91 -1.02 -6.27
CA PHE A 228 2.53 -1.81 -5.11
C PHE A 228 2.69 -1.01 -3.82
N ASP A 229 1.87 -1.32 -2.83
CA ASP A 229 2.14 -1.02 -1.43
C ASP A 229 1.96 -2.27 -0.59
N CYS A 230 2.76 -2.43 0.44
CA CYS A 230 2.46 -3.42 1.47
C CYS A 230 3.14 -3.10 2.80
N VAL A 231 2.56 -3.63 3.87
CA VAL A 231 3.11 -3.49 5.22
C VAL A 231 4.18 -4.54 5.56
N LEU A 232 4.33 -5.58 4.72
CA LEU A 232 5.17 -6.75 5.02
C LEU A 232 6.61 -6.41 5.35
N PRO A 233 7.32 -5.54 4.61
CA PRO A 233 8.72 -5.27 4.91
C PRO A 233 8.92 -4.78 6.34
N THR A 234 8.16 -3.78 6.76
CA THR A 234 8.30 -3.18 8.10
C THR A 234 7.55 -3.94 9.18
N ARG A 235 6.37 -4.54 8.89
CA ARG A 235 5.64 -5.38 9.85
C ARG A 235 6.47 -6.61 10.21
N ASN A 236 6.99 -7.32 9.22
CA ASN A 236 7.83 -8.50 9.43
C ASN A 236 9.17 -8.11 10.06
N GLY A 237 9.78 -6.99 9.66
CA GLY A 237 10.95 -6.45 10.30
C GLY A 237 10.77 -6.26 11.81
N ARG A 238 9.64 -5.68 12.23
CA ARG A 238 9.32 -5.52 13.66
C ARG A 238 9.01 -6.84 14.40
N ASN A 239 8.70 -7.91 13.66
CA ASN A 239 8.41 -9.23 14.20
C ASN A 239 9.57 -10.23 14.06
N ALA A 240 10.79 -9.74 13.92
CA ALA A 240 12.01 -10.56 13.80
C ALA A 240 12.00 -11.53 12.59
N PHE A 241 11.34 -11.13 11.50
CA PHE A 241 11.26 -11.90 10.26
C PHE A 241 11.93 -11.14 9.11
N ALA A 242 12.98 -11.71 8.55
CA ALA A 242 13.75 -11.17 7.43
C ALA A 242 13.41 -11.88 6.11
N PHE A 243 13.36 -11.11 5.03
CA PHE A 243 13.34 -11.65 3.66
C PHE A 243 14.77 -11.77 3.14
N THR A 244 15.11 -12.89 2.51
CA THR A 244 16.42 -13.10 1.86
C THR A 244 16.24 -13.86 0.54
N LYS A 245 17.22 -13.83 -0.34
CA LYS A 245 17.24 -14.62 -1.58
C LYS A 245 17.12 -16.14 -1.37
N LYS A 246 17.53 -16.64 -0.20
CA LYS A 246 17.45 -18.06 0.16
C LYS A 246 16.14 -18.41 0.90
N GLY A 247 15.19 -17.48 0.93
CA GLY A 247 13.95 -17.63 1.68
C GLY A 247 13.95 -16.84 3.00
N PRO A 248 12.87 -16.93 3.77
CA PRO A 248 12.70 -16.15 4.99
C PRO A 248 13.55 -16.67 6.15
N LEU A 249 13.99 -15.74 7.01
CA LEU A 249 14.68 -16.04 8.27
C LEU A 249 13.86 -15.55 9.47
N ARG A 250 13.72 -16.40 10.48
CA ARG A 250 13.12 -16.06 11.77
C ARG A 250 14.23 -15.82 12.79
N LEU A 251 14.55 -14.56 13.08
CA LEU A 251 15.73 -14.17 13.88
C LEU A 251 15.67 -14.62 15.35
N ARG A 252 14.48 -14.91 15.88
CA ARG A 252 14.34 -15.44 17.26
C ARG A 252 14.76 -16.90 17.41
N ASN A 253 15.00 -17.63 16.31
CA ASN A 253 15.41 -19.03 16.37
C ASN A 253 16.77 -19.18 17.07
N ASN A 254 16.90 -20.27 17.84
CA ASN A 254 18.13 -20.56 18.59
C ASN A 254 19.37 -20.80 17.72
N ALA A 255 19.16 -21.22 16.47
CA ALA A 255 20.24 -21.35 15.49
C ALA A 255 21.03 -20.05 15.24
N HIS A 256 20.50 -18.90 15.64
CA HIS A 256 21.14 -17.60 15.45
C HIS A 256 21.83 -17.04 16.71
N ILE A 257 21.91 -17.78 17.84
CA ILE A 257 22.47 -17.30 19.12
C ILE A 257 23.89 -16.76 18.95
N SER A 258 24.75 -17.54 18.31
CA SER A 258 26.18 -17.21 18.11
C SER A 258 26.51 -16.93 16.65
N ALA A 259 25.51 -16.65 15.82
CA ALA A 259 25.69 -16.39 14.39
C ALA A 259 26.46 -15.08 14.16
N THR A 260 27.62 -15.17 13.54
CA THR A 260 28.51 -14.02 13.23
C THR A 260 28.24 -13.42 11.85
N GLU A 261 27.58 -14.17 10.98
CA GLU A 261 27.21 -13.72 9.64
C GLU A 261 26.07 -12.70 9.64
N PRO A 262 25.97 -11.83 8.62
CA PRO A 262 24.85 -10.89 8.45
C PRO A 262 23.53 -11.60 8.08
N ILE A 263 22.42 -10.87 8.05
CA ILE A 263 21.12 -11.39 7.59
C ILE A 263 21.25 -12.02 6.20
N GLU A 264 21.86 -11.32 5.26
CA GLU A 264 22.10 -11.81 3.91
C GLU A 264 23.55 -11.44 3.49
N PRO A 265 24.41 -12.45 3.22
CA PRO A 265 25.75 -12.20 2.68
C PRO A 265 25.67 -11.42 1.36
N GLY A 266 26.51 -10.39 1.21
CA GLY A 266 26.53 -9.53 0.02
C GLY A 266 25.45 -8.46 -0.03
N CYS A 267 24.58 -8.36 0.99
CA CYS A 267 23.65 -7.25 1.10
C CYS A 267 24.37 -6.00 1.66
N ALA A 268 24.27 -4.88 0.93
CA ALA A 268 24.91 -3.62 1.28
C ALA A 268 24.10 -2.70 2.22
N CYS A 269 22.95 -3.16 2.76
CA CYS A 269 22.16 -2.34 3.67
C CYS A 269 22.88 -2.13 5.00
N TYR A 270 22.58 -1.02 5.68
CA TYR A 270 23.18 -0.67 6.97
C TYR A 270 23.12 -1.80 8.02
N CYS A 271 22.02 -2.57 8.03
CA CYS A 271 21.87 -3.71 8.92
C CYS A 271 22.93 -4.79 8.64
N CYS A 272 23.06 -5.24 7.39
CA CYS A 272 23.94 -6.35 7.02
C CYS A 272 25.43 -5.99 7.05
N THR A 273 25.77 -4.72 6.81
CA THR A 273 27.18 -4.27 6.82
C THR A 273 27.74 -4.06 8.23
N ASN A 274 26.87 -3.88 9.24
CA ASN A 274 27.31 -3.50 10.59
C ASN A 274 26.94 -4.53 11.67
N PHE A 275 25.97 -5.42 11.43
CA PHE A 275 25.43 -6.29 12.49
C PHE A 275 25.34 -7.75 12.04
N SER A 276 25.71 -8.65 12.96
CA SER A 276 25.48 -10.08 12.80
C SER A 276 24.05 -10.50 13.15
N ARG A 277 23.61 -11.66 12.67
CA ARG A 277 22.31 -12.26 13.04
C ARG A 277 22.20 -12.45 14.55
N GLY A 278 23.29 -12.85 15.21
CA GLY A 278 23.34 -13.03 16.66
C GLY A 278 23.08 -11.75 17.42
N ALA A 279 23.69 -10.63 17.01
CA ALA A 279 23.43 -9.32 17.61
C ALA A 279 21.99 -8.87 17.42
N ILE A 280 21.45 -8.99 16.18
CA ILE A 280 20.05 -8.62 15.90
C ILE A 280 19.07 -9.49 16.70
N ARG A 281 19.30 -10.80 16.78
CA ARG A 281 18.53 -11.70 17.64
C ARG A 281 18.52 -11.22 19.09
N HIS A 282 19.69 -10.86 19.64
CA HIS A 282 19.82 -10.34 20.99
C HIS A 282 18.94 -9.11 21.19
N PHE A 283 18.99 -8.12 20.29
CA PHE A 283 18.17 -6.91 20.38
C PHE A 283 16.68 -7.22 20.42
N PHE A 284 16.20 -8.18 19.64
CA PHE A 284 14.80 -8.62 19.71
C PHE A 284 14.44 -9.31 21.02
N ASN A 285 15.34 -10.07 21.60
CA ASN A 285 15.09 -10.78 22.85
C ASN A 285 15.12 -9.84 24.07
N CYS A 286 15.94 -8.79 24.03
CA CYS A 286 15.99 -7.75 25.06
C CYS A 286 14.93 -6.65 24.88
N GLY A 287 14.13 -6.69 23.78
CA GLY A 287 13.12 -5.66 23.51
C GLY A 287 13.70 -4.33 23.01
N GLU A 288 14.97 -4.31 22.56
CA GLU A 288 15.60 -3.09 22.05
C GLU A 288 14.99 -2.65 20.71
N MET A 289 14.65 -1.37 20.60
CA MET A 289 14.08 -0.80 19.37
C MET A 289 15.01 -0.94 18.15
N LEU A 290 16.32 -1.07 18.38
CA LEU A 290 17.31 -1.21 17.32
C LEU A 290 17.09 -2.48 16.49
N GLY A 291 16.66 -3.59 17.08
CA GLY A 291 16.32 -4.82 16.35
C GLY A 291 15.24 -4.61 15.27
N PRO A 292 14.02 -4.12 15.62
CA PRO A 292 12.99 -3.72 14.67
C PRO A 292 13.43 -2.73 13.61
N ILE A 293 14.23 -1.71 13.95
CA ILE A 293 14.75 -0.70 13.04
C ILE A 293 15.65 -1.35 11.99
N LEU A 294 16.69 -2.04 12.42
CA LEU A 294 17.68 -2.68 11.56
C LEU A 294 17.03 -3.67 10.59
N LEU A 295 16.13 -4.51 11.11
CA LEU A 295 15.48 -5.52 10.27
C LEU A 295 14.47 -4.91 9.29
N SER A 296 13.82 -3.80 9.65
CA SER A 296 12.98 -3.04 8.72
C SER A 296 13.80 -2.40 7.60
N ILE A 297 14.99 -1.86 7.90
CA ILE A 297 15.93 -1.34 6.89
C ILE A 297 16.34 -2.46 5.93
N HIS A 298 16.71 -3.64 6.45
CA HIS A 298 17.07 -4.78 5.62
C HIS A 298 15.92 -5.21 4.70
N ASN A 299 14.72 -5.40 5.25
CA ASN A 299 13.57 -5.83 4.47
C ASN A 299 13.17 -4.80 3.40
N LEU A 300 13.19 -3.51 3.71
CA LEU A 300 12.93 -2.45 2.73
C LEU A 300 13.98 -2.50 1.61
N THR A 301 15.27 -2.60 1.94
CA THR A 301 16.34 -2.73 0.94
C THR A 301 16.15 -3.98 0.07
N PHE A 302 15.74 -5.10 0.66
CA PHE A 302 15.43 -6.33 -0.09
C PHE A 302 14.34 -6.08 -1.13
N TYR A 303 13.21 -5.48 -0.74
CA TYR A 303 12.11 -5.18 -1.64
C TYR A 303 12.48 -4.17 -2.73
N GLN A 304 13.20 -3.11 -2.40
CA GLN A 304 13.63 -2.13 -3.40
C GLN A 304 14.63 -2.73 -4.40
N ARG A 305 15.53 -3.60 -3.93
CA ARG A 305 16.44 -4.36 -4.80
C ARG A 305 15.68 -5.31 -5.72
N LEU A 306 14.65 -6.02 -5.20
CA LEU A 306 13.77 -6.84 -6.03
C LEU A 306 13.12 -6.01 -7.14
N MET A 307 12.53 -4.86 -6.80
CA MET A 307 11.90 -3.97 -7.79
C MET A 307 12.92 -3.43 -8.81
N ALA A 308 14.14 -3.13 -8.39
CA ALA A 308 15.21 -2.72 -9.30
C ALA A 308 15.60 -3.82 -10.30
N ILE A 309 15.72 -5.07 -9.84
CA ILE A 309 15.99 -6.23 -10.69
C ILE A 309 14.83 -6.45 -11.68
N ILE A 310 13.58 -6.37 -11.23
CA ILE A 310 12.38 -6.49 -12.08
C ILE A 310 12.44 -5.43 -13.19
N ARG A 311 12.67 -4.15 -12.85
CA ARG A 311 12.79 -3.07 -13.85
C ARG A 311 13.93 -3.29 -14.85
N GLN A 312 15.07 -3.79 -14.38
CA GLN A 312 16.20 -4.12 -15.25
C GLN A 312 15.85 -5.23 -16.25
N LYS A 313 15.24 -6.31 -15.78
CA LYS A 313 14.82 -7.44 -16.63
C LYS A 313 13.73 -7.07 -17.63
N LEU A 314 12.77 -6.24 -17.23
CA LEU A 314 11.75 -5.69 -18.15
C LEU A 314 12.40 -4.87 -19.26
N LYS A 315 13.37 -3.98 -18.94
CA LYS A 315 14.09 -3.19 -19.94
C LYS A 315 14.92 -4.04 -20.90
N ALA A 316 15.43 -5.17 -20.43
CA ALA A 316 16.21 -6.11 -21.24
C ALA A 316 15.33 -7.12 -22.02
N ASN A 317 14.00 -7.11 -21.87
CA ASN A 317 13.06 -8.13 -22.35
C ASN A 317 13.36 -9.55 -21.86
N GLU A 318 13.94 -9.68 -20.65
CA GLU A 318 14.32 -10.96 -20.03
C GLU A 318 13.35 -11.39 -18.91
N PHE A 319 12.28 -10.64 -18.67
CA PHE A 319 11.42 -10.86 -17.51
C PHE A 319 10.48 -12.05 -17.68
N ALA A 320 10.01 -12.34 -18.90
CA ALA A 320 9.03 -13.41 -19.16
C ALA A 320 9.53 -14.84 -18.83
N GLY A 321 10.84 -15.06 -18.78
CA GLY A 321 11.44 -16.34 -18.43
C GLY A 321 12.08 -16.40 -17.04
N TRP A 322 11.87 -15.37 -16.23
CA TRP A 322 12.49 -15.27 -14.91
C TRP A 322 11.66 -15.99 -13.85
N THR A 323 12.22 -17.05 -13.26
CA THR A 323 11.56 -17.94 -12.29
C THR A 323 12.25 -18.02 -10.93
N ASP A 324 13.19 -17.12 -10.63
CA ASP A 324 14.00 -17.16 -9.39
C ASP A 324 13.31 -16.51 -8.18
#